data_ac99ee2a2ec4a103dd82266ff3f00ba2
#
_entry.id   ac99ee2a2ec4a103dd82266ff3f00ba2
#
_cell.length_a   1.000
_cell.length_b   1.000
_cell.length_c   1.000
_cell.angle_alpha   90.00
_cell.angle_beta   90.00
_cell.angle_gamma   90.00
#
_symmetry.space_group_name_H-M   'P 1'
#
loop_
_entity.id
_entity.type
_entity.pdbx_description
1 polymer ?
#
loop_
_entity_poly.entity_id
_entity_poly.type
_entity_poly.pdbx_seq_one_letter_code
_entity_poly.pdbx_strand_id
1 'polypeptide(L)'
;MKKSEYAAIALTAALLAASPPVLRAEQAPDAAQAARAKGPVVALSAEARATVANDEMVVVMSIDRDGPQVAPLNEAVLGELNAAIAEARRKPSVKAKLAGVYTNPVYNSQGKPTGYRVSGRIELVSGDFPTLSALAGDLAQRLGFGGVSFRLTPQRRAQEEQALMKAAAEAFRAKAQGAAQAFDF
;
A
#
# COMPACT_ATOMS: atom_id res chain seq x y z
N MET A 1 11.70 14.85 19.08
CA MET A 1 12.30 14.81 17.71
C MET A 1 11.27 14.20 16.78
N LYS A 2 10.61 15.02 15.96
CA LYS A 2 9.62 14.56 14.97
C LYS A 2 10.36 13.88 13.82
N LYS A 3 10.39 12.57 13.75
CA LYS A 3 10.70 11.87 12.50
C LYS A 3 9.41 11.79 11.69
N SER A 4 9.26 12.76 10.77
CA SER A 4 8.25 12.70 9.73
C SER A 4 8.72 11.66 8.71
N GLU A 5 8.01 10.54 8.61
CA GLU A 5 8.27 9.58 7.54
C GLU A 5 7.63 10.09 6.24
N TYR A 6 8.45 10.24 5.22
CA TYR A 6 8.04 10.71 3.90
C TYR A 6 7.95 9.52 2.95
N ALA A 7 6.88 9.47 2.14
CA ALA A 7 6.79 8.55 1.02
C ALA A 7 7.44 9.18 -0.22
N ALA A 8 8.40 8.50 -0.82
CA ALA A 8 8.96 8.89 -2.10
C ALA A 8 8.19 8.18 -3.23
N ILE A 9 7.54 8.95 -4.10
CA ILE A 9 6.84 8.43 -5.27
C ILE A 9 7.78 8.62 -6.47
N ALA A 10 8.28 7.53 -7.02
CA ALA A 10 8.98 7.52 -8.30
C ALA A 10 8.01 6.96 -9.35
N LEU A 11 7.58 7.80 -10.29
CA LEU A 11 6.77 7.39 -11.43
C LEU A 11 7.69 7.10 -12.60
N THR A 12 8.07 5.84 -12.77
CA THR A 12 8.59 5.34 -14.05
C THR A 12 7.38 4.93 -14.90
N ALA A 13 7.10 5.66 -15.95
CA ALA A 13 6.07 5.27 -16.91
C ALA A 13 6.56 4.06 -17.71
N ALA A 14 6.43 2.87 -17.12
CA ALA A 14 6.48 1.60 -17.82
C ALA A 14 5.04 1.08 -17.89
N LEU A 15 4.45 1.12 -19.07
CA LEU A 15 3.17 0.49 -19.36
C LEU A 15 3.39 -1.02 -19.34
N LEU A 16 3.13 -1.68 -18.21
CA LEU A 16 3.03 -3.14 -18.12
C LEU A 16 1.56 -3.53 -18.22
N ALA A 17 1.14 -3.87 -19.44
CA ALA A 17 -0.08 -4.63 -19.66
C ALA A 17 0.22 -6.10 -19.28
N ALA A 18 -0.42 -6.60 -18.23
CA ALA A 18 -0.40 -8.02 -17.88
C ALA A 18 -1.28 -8.78 -18.88
N SER A 19 -0.64 -9.49 -19.81
CA SER A 19 -1.24 -10.54 -20.62
C SER A 19 -0.63 -11.89 -20.26
N PRO A 20 -1.39 -13.02 -20.33
CA PRO A 20 -0.86 -14.35 -20.00
C PRO A 20 0.27 -14.76 -20.94
N PRO A 21 1.15 -15.69 -20.55
CA PRO A 21 2.30 -16.05 -21.35
C PRO A 21 1.87 -16.87 -22.57
N VAL A 22 1.63 -16.18 -23.65
CA VAL A 22 1.71 -16.78 -24.98
C VAL A 22 3.19 -16.67 -25.33
N LEU A 23 3.82 -17.79 -25.62
CA LEU A 23 5.14 -17.87 -26.27
C LEU A 23 5.11 -16.95 -27.51
N ARG A 24 5.46 -15.71 -27.31
CA ARG A 24 5.66 -14.76 -28.39
C ARG A 24 7.14 -14.79 -28.70
N ALA A 25 7.47 -15.32 -29.86
CA ALA A 25 8.77 -15.10 -30.44
C ALA A 25 9.10 -13.61 -30.25
N GLU A 26 10.27 -13.34 -29.69
CA GLU A 26 10.87 -12.02 -29.54
C GLU A 26 10.94 -11.42 -30.93
N GLN A 27 9.89 -10.70 -31.32
CA GLN A 27 9.93 -9.88 -32.50
C GLN A 27 10.91 -8.76 -32.18
N ALA A 28 12.09 -8.87 -32.76
CA ALA A 28 12.99 -7.74 -32.91
C ALA A 28 12.16 -6.53 -33.33
N PRO A 29 12.43 -5.32 -32.77
CA PRO A 29 11.67 -4.12 -33.13
C PRO A 29 11.61 -4.04 -34.65
N ASP A 30 10.40 -3.98 -35.16
CA ASP A 30 10.09 -4.08 -36.57
C ASP A 30 10.96 -3.09 -37.34
N ALA A 31 11.96 -3.61 -38.06
CA ALA A 31 12.85 -2.81 -38.91
C ALA A 31 12.06 -1.99 -39.95
N ALA A 32 10.80 -2.36 -40.21
CA ALA A 32 9.86 -1.61 -41.06
C ALA A 32 9.35 -0.31 -40.42
N GLN A 33 9.35 -0.19 -39.06
CA GLN A 33 9.01 1.08 -38.40
C GLN A 33 10.21 2.04 -38.34
N ALA A 34 11.41 1.51 -38.22
CA ALA A 34 12.65 2.30 -38.29
C ALA A 34 12.89 2.90 -39.69
N ALA A 35 12.39 2.24 -40.74
CA ALA A 35 12.52 2.71 -42.11
C ALA A 35 11.61 3.91 -42.49
N ARG A 36 10.72 4.38 -41.61
CA ARG A 36 9.85 5.54 -41.85
C ARG A 36 10.43 6.88 -41.40
N ALA A 37 11.44 6.86 -40.55
CA ALA A 37 12.17 8.06 -40.15
C ALA A 37 13.21 8.40 -41.21
N LYS A 38 12.96 9.38 -42.06
CA LYS A 38 13.93 9.86 -43.09
C LYS A 38 15.06 10.69 -42.47
N GLY A 39 15.46 10.45 -41.26
CA GLY A 39 16.49 11.22 -40.57
C GLY A 39 16.99 10.52 -39.31
N PRO A 40 17.99 11.08 -38.62
CA PRO A 40 18.49 10.55 -37.38
C PRO A 40 17.40 10.58 -36.30
N VAL A 41 17.32 9.51 -35.49
CA VAL A 41 16.35 9.35 -34.42
C VAL A 41 17.04 9.52 -33.07
N VAL A 42 16.53 10.42 -32.24
CA VAL A 42 16.99 10.63 -30.86
C VAL A 42 15.95 10.08 -29.88
N ALA A 43 16.34 9.11 -29.05
CA ALA A 43 15.50 8.60 -27.97
C ALA A 43 15.70 9.47 -26.71
N LEU A 44 14.60 9.99 -26.18
CA LEU A 44 14.63 10.84 -24.99
C LEU A 44 13.71 10.25 -23.91
N SER A 45 14.11 10.41 -22.64
CA SER A 45 13.28 10.12 -21.49
C SER A 45 13.31 11.30 -20.53
N ALA A 46 12.24 11.49 -19.78
CA ALA A 46 12.15 12.43 -18.68
C ALA A 46 11.40 11.79 -17.52
N GLU A 47 11.71 12.20 -16.31
CA GLU A 47 11.04 11.77 -15.09
C GLU A 47 10.78 12.97 -14.19
N ALA A 48 9.76 12.86 -13.35
CA ALA A 48 9.50 13.80 -12.28
C ALA A 48 9.39 13.04 -10.95
N ARG A 49 9.87 13.66 -9.89
CA ARG A 49 9.82 13.09 -8.53
C ARG A 49 9.33 14.13 -7.56
N ALA A 50 8.54 13.69 -6.58
CA ALA A 50 8.14 14.52 -5.44
C ALA A 50 8.24 13.71 -4.16
N THR A 51 8.55 14.40 -3.06
CA THR A 51 8.47 13.87 -1.70
C THR A 51 7.26 14.48 -1.04
N VAL A 52 6.31 13.64 -0.63
CA VAL A 52 5.04 14.06 -0.06
C VAL A 52 4.90 13.48 1.35
N ALA A 53 4.48 14.30 2.32
CA ALA A 53 4.21 13.82 3.67
C ALA A 53 2.98 12.91 3.69
N ASN A 54 3.07 11.79 4.40
CA ASN A 54 1.94 10.91 4.62
C ASN A 54 0.82 11.63 5.39
N ASP A 55 -0.42 11.44 4.97
CA ASP A 55 -1.62 12.06 5.53
C ASP A 55 -2.58 11.05 6.18
N GLU A 56 -2.24 9.77 6.19
CA GLU A 56 -3.02 8.71 6.79
C GLU A 56 -2.13 7.78 7.64
N MET A 57 -2.54 7.54 8.89
CA MET A 57 -1.94 6.58 9.80
C MET A 57 -2.82 5.34 9.85
N VAL A 58 -2.19 4.17 9.81
CA VAL A 58 -2.83 2.86 9.93
C VAL A 58 -2.24 2.14 11.13
N VAL A 59 -3.10 1.71 12.05
CA VAL A 59 -2.72 0.89 13.21
C VAL A 59 -3.40 -0.47 13.07
N VAL A 60 -2.63 -1.53 13.23
CA VAL A 60 -3.14 -2.90 13.29
C VAL A 60 -3.12 -3.37 14.74
N MET A 61 -4.29 -3.82 15.21
CA MET A 61 -4.42 -4.48 16.51
C MET A 61 -4.78 -5.95 16.29
N SER A 62 -4.31 -6.82 17.16
CA SER A 62 -4.51 -8.27 17.04
C SER A 62 -4.94 -8.88 18.37
N ILE A 63 -5.55 -10.04 18.30
CA ILE A 63 -5.87 -10.87 19.44
C ILE A 63 -5.70 -12.33 19.07
N ASP A 64 -5.12 -13.11 19.99
CA ASP A 64 -4.95 -14.54 19.85
C ASP A 64 -5.61 -15.25 21.04
N ARG A 65 -6.30 -16.34 20.79
CA ARG A 65 -6.88 -17.22 21.80
C ARG A 65 -6.61 -18.68 21.45
N ASP A 66 -6.17 -19.43 22.45
CA ASP A 66 -5.91 -20.86 22.34
C ASP A 66 -6.96 -21.66 23.13
N GLY A 67 -7.35 -22.82 22.62
CA GLY A 67 -8.27 -23.72 23.33
C GLY A 67 -8.63 -24.95 22.51
N PRO A 68 -9.39 -25.87 23.13
CA PRO A 68 -9.70 -27.16 22.52
C PRO A 68 -10.82 -27.11 21.48
N GLN A 69 -11.63 -26.05 21.46
CA GLN A 69 -12.82 -25.95 20.60
C GLN A 69 -12.84 -24.64 19.83
N VAL A 70 -13.07 -24.72 18.52
CA VAL A 70 -13.02 -23.57 17.60
C VAL A 70 -14.18 -22.59 17.84
N ALA A 71 -15.42 -23.08 18.06
CA ALA A 71 -16.59 -22.24 18.14
C ALA A 71 -16.51 -21.19 19.30
N PRO A 72 -16.23 -21.57 20.55
CA PRO A 72 -16.13 -20.61 21.65
C PRO A 72 -14.92 -19.66 21.48
N LEU A 73 -13.82 -20.13 20.86
CA LEU A 73 -12.67 -19.27 20.56
C LEU A 73 -13.01 -18.20 19.54
N ASN A 74 -13.71 -18.56 18.46
CA ASN A 74 -14.18 -17.60 17.46
C ASN A 74 -15.13 -16.58 18.05
N GLU A 75 -16.08 -17.01 18.88
CA GLU A 75 -17.03 -16.12 19.55
C GLU A 75 -16.30 -15.11 20.44
N ALA A 76 -15.35 -15.59 21.26
CA ALA A 76 -14.57 -14.72 22.14
C ALA A 76 -13.73 -13.71 21.34
N VAL A 77 -13.01 -14.15 20.29
CA VAL A 77 -12.18 -13.29 19.44
C VAL A 77 -13.06 -12.25 18.71
N LEU A 78 -14.16 -12.67 18.09
CA LEU A 78 -15.07 -11.76 17.40
C LEU A 78 -15.75 -10.78 18.36
N GLY A 79 -16.10 -11.20 19.56
CA GLY A 79 -16.65 -10.35 20.60
C GLY A 79 -15.71 -9.20 20.97
N GLU A 80 -14.45 -9.52 21.24
CA GLU A 80 -13.42 -8.53 21.58
C GLU A 80 -13.13 -7.56 20.40
N LEU A 81 -13.00 -8.10 19.18
CA LEU A 81 -12.76 -7.27 18.00
C LEU A 81 -13.94 -6.33 17.69
N ASN A 82 -15.17 -6.85 17.80
CA ASN A 82 -16.38 -6.03 17.59
C ASN A 82 -16.51 -4.94 18.66
N ALA A 83 -16.17 -5.22 19.92
CA ALA A 83 -16.14 -4.22 20.98
C ALA A 83 -15.12 -3.12 20.67
N ALA A 84 -13.92 -3.47 20.21
CA ALA A 84 -12.90 -2.52 19.83
C ALA A 84 -13.32 -1.68 18.59
N ILE A 85 -13.94 -2.29 17.60
CA ILE A 85 -14.50 -1.57 16.43
C ILE A 85 -15.62 -0.61 16.87
N ALA A 86 -16.49 -1.03 17.78
CA ALA A 86 -17.56 -0.17 18.30
C ALA A 86 -17.00 1.04 19.07
N GLU A 87 -15.91 0.84 19.82
CA GLU A 87 -15.22 1.93 20.51
C GLU A 87 -14.56 2.90 19.53
N ALA A 88 -13.88 2.38 18.49
CA ALA A 88 -13.29 3.19 17.44
C ALA A 88 -14.32 4.03 16.70
N ARG A 89 -15.51 3.50 16.45
CA ARG A 89 -16.63 4.22 15.80
C ARG A 89 -17.14 5.42 16.59
N ARG A 90 -16.86 5.50 17.89
CA ARG A 90 -17.19 6.70 18.71
C ARG A 90 -16.25 7.89 18.40
N LYS A 91 -15.18 7.66 17.66
CA LYS A 91 -14.23 8.69 17.20
C LYS A 91 -14.49 8.95 15.71
N PRO A 92 -15.15 10.07 15.34
CA PRO A 92 -15.56 10.31 13.94
C PRO A 92 -14.39 10.36 12.93
N SER A 93 -13.20 10.73 13.41
CA SER A 93 -11.98 10.78 12.59
C SER A 93 -11.37 9.39 12.35
N VAL A 94 -11.82 8.34 13.06
CA VAL A 94 -11.21 6.99 12.99
C VAL A 94 -12.13 6.05 12.21
N LYS A 95 -11.58 5.41 11.20
CA LYS A 95 -12.21 4.29 10.48
C LYS A 95 -11.66 2.99 11.04
N ALA A 96 -12.54 2.05 11.36
CA ALA A 96 -12.18 0.73 11.86
C ALA A 96 -12.83 -0.36 11.02
N LYS A 97 -12.05 -1.37 10.67
CA LYS A 97 -12.53 -2.55 9.95
C LYS A 97 -11.89 -3.83 10.50
N LEU A 98 -12.63 -4.93 10.41
CA LEU A 98 -12.09 -6.26 10.62
C LEU A 98 -11.13 -6.58 9.45
N ALA A 99 -9.87 -6.91 9.77
CA ALA A 99 -8.86 -7.25 8.79
C ALA A 99 -8.77 -8.77 8.52
N GLY A 100 -9.30 -9.59 9.43
CA GLY A 100 -9.43 -11.02 9.25
C GLY A 100 -9.47 -11.77 10.57
N VAL A 101 -10.01 -13.00 10.51
CA VAL A 101 -9.94 -13.98 11.59
C VAL A 101 -9.48 -15.30 10.99
N TYR A 102 -8.50 -15.92 11.63
CA TYR A 102 -7.86 -17.14 11.16
C TYR A 102 -7.86 -18.19 12.27
N THR A 103 -8.11 -19.44 11.92
CA THR A 103 -8.08 -20.56 12.85
C THR A 103 -7.02 -21.54 12.40
N ASN A 104 -6.10 -21.89 13.30
CA ASN A 104 -5.04 -22.83 13.03
C ASN A 104 -5.03 -23.92 14.11
N PRO A 105 -4.81 -25.19 13.77
CA PRO A 105 -4.58 -26.24 14.76
C PRO A 105 -3.23 -26.03 15.45
N VAL A 106 -3.19 -26.33 16.75
CA VAL A 106 -1.96 -26.35 17.55
C VAL A 106 -1.54 -27.80 17.72
N TYR A 107 -0.27 -28.09 17.46
CA TYR A 107 0.30 -29.43 17.55
C TYR A 107 1.32 -29.50 18.67
N ASN A 108 1.42 -30.68 19.31
CA ASN A 108 2.52 -30.95 20.24
C ASN A 108 3.81 -31.35 19.50
N SER A 109 4.88 -31.58 20.25
CA SER A 109 6.19 -32.00 19.70
C SER A 109 6.17 -33.33 18.97
N GLN A 110 5.11 -34.14 19.14
CA GLN A 110 4.89 -35.42 18.48
C GLN A 110 4.01 -35.32 17.22
N GLY A 111 3.62 -34.10 16.83
CA GLY A 111 2.78 -33.84 15.66
C GLY A 111 1.29 -34.17 15.87
N LYS A 112 0.84 -34.38 17.12
CA LYS A 112 -0.58 -34.58 17.43
C LYS A 112 -1.27 -33.26 17.70
N PRO A 113 -2.48 -33.03 17.16
CA PRO A 113 -3.24 -31.82 17.45
C PRO A 113 -3.64 -31.78 18.94
N THR A 114 -3.41 -30.66 19.60
CA THR A 114 -3.73 -30.45 21.03
C THR A 114 -4.83 -29.42 21.24
N GLY A 115 -5.20 -28.69 20.19
CA GLY A 115 -6.22 -27.66 20.21
C GLY A 115 -6.13 -26.76 18.98
N TYR A 116 -6.67 -25.57 19.13
CA TYR A 116 -6.73 -24.58 18.07
C TYR A 116 -6.27 -23.23 18.60
N ARG A 117 -5.67 -22.44 17.73
CA ARG A 117 -5.43 -21.01 17.92
C ARG A 117 -6.31 -20.23 16.97
N VAL A 118 -7.09 -19.30 17.51
CA VAL A 118 -7.84 -18.32 16.73
C VAL A 118 -7.17 -16.97 16.86
N SER A 119 -6.76 -16.43 15.74
CA SER A 119 -6.12 -15.11 15.60
C SER A 119 -7.05 -14.16 14.88
N GLY A 120 -7.27 -12.99 15.44
CA GLY A 120 -8.09 -11.95 14.83
C GLY A 120 -7.36 -10.63 14.74
N ARG A 121 -7.68 -9.82 13.72
CA ARG A 121 -7.05 -8.51 13.49
C ARG A 121 -8.08 -7.47 13.09
N ILE A 122 -7.88 -6.26 13.58
CA ILE A 122 -8.56 -5.06 13.11
C ILE A 122 -7.55 -4.05 12.58
N GLU A 123 -7.98 -3.28 11.63
CA GLU A 123 -7.25 -2.14 11.10
C GLU A 123 -8.00 -0.86 11.48
N LEU A 124 -7.26 0.06 12.08
CA LEU A 124 -7.73 1.40 12.46
C LEU A 124 -7.00 2.41 11.58
N VAL A 125 -7.74 3.33 10.99
CA VAL A 125 -7.20 4.28 10.01
C VAL A 125 -7.69 5.68 10.32
N SER A 126 -6.79 6.66 10.34
CA SER A 126 -7.13 8.07 10.54
C SER A 126 -6.09 9.01 9.96
N GLY A 127 -6.53 10.21 9.53
CA GLY A 127 -5.68 11.37 9.31
C GLY A 127 -5.37 12.15 10.60
N ASP A 128 -6.14 11.91 11.67
CA ASP A 128 -5.92 12.49 12.99
C ASP A 128 -5.04 11.55 13.82
N PHE A 129 -3.72 11.71 13.67
CA PHE A 129 -2.72 10.86 14.31
C PHE A 129 -2.77 10.86 15.84
N PRO A 130 -2.94 12.02 16.51
CA PRO A 130 -3.08 12.06 17.96
C PRO A 130 -4.26 11.24 18.47
N THR A 131 -5.44 11.42 17.88
CA THR A 131 -6.67 10.68 18.27
C THR A 131 -6.50 9.18 18.05
N LEU A 132 -5.91 8.77 16.91
CA LEU A 132 -5.68 7.35 16.63
C LEU A 132 -4.63 6.74 17.57
N SER A 133 -3.58 7.47 17.88
CA SER A 133 -2.52 7.00 18.82
C SER A 133 -3.08 6.81 20.23
N ALA A 134 -3.91 7.73 20.72
CA ALA A 134 -4.54 7.62 22.03
C ALA A 134 -5.48 6.39 22.06
N LEU A 135 -6.33 6.23 21.06
CA LEU A 135 -7.22 5.06 20.95
C LEU A 135 -6.45 3.74 20.90
N ALA A 136 -5.36 3.69 20.15
CA ALA A 136 -4.52 2.48 20.06
C ALA A 136 -3.88 2.16 21.42
N GLY A 137 -3.47 3.17 22.19
CA GLY A 137 -3.00 3.02 23.55
C GLY A 137 -4.07 2.43 24.49
N ASP A 138 -5.30 2.92 24.43
CA ASP A 138 -6.41 2.41 25.22
C ASP A 138 -6.73 0.94 24.86
N LEU A 139 -6.77 0.63 23.57
CA LEU A 139 -7.02 -0.73 23.09
C LEU A 139 -5.89 -1.71 23.40
N ALA A 140 -4.64 -1.24 23.52
CA ALA A 140 -3.49 -2.08 23.82
C ALA A 140 -3.55 -2.74 25.21
N GLN A 141 -4.46 -2.32 26.08
CA GLN A 141 -4.70 -2.97 27.38
C GLN A 141 -5.36 -4.36 27.25
N ARG A 142 -6.02 -4.64 26.10
CA ARG A 142 -6.77 -5.89 25.85
C ARG A 142 -6.48 -6.53 24.51
N LEU A 143 -5.94 -5.78 23.56
CA LEU A 143 -5.51 -6.27 22.25
C LEU A 143 -4.00 -6.14 22.12
N GLY A 144 -3.38 -7.06 21.38
CA GLY A 144 -1.99 -6.94 21.00
C GLY A 144 -1.78 -5.84 19.97
N PHE A 145 -0.67 -5.13 20.05
CA PHE A 145 -0.27 -4.15 19.05
C PHE A 145 0.44 -4.86 17.88
N GLY A 146 -0.18 -4.84 16.70
CA GLY A 146 0.33 -5.50 15.50
C GLY A 146 1.26 -4.63 14.66
N GLY A 147 1.22 -3.31 14.85
CA GLY A 147 2.09 -2.36 14.17
C GLY A 147 1.41 -1.06 13.76
N VAL A 148 2.23 -0.10 13.34
CA VAL A 148 1.79 1.18 12.77
C VAL A 148 2.49 1.42 11.44
N SER A 149 1.75 1.98 10.50
CA SER A 149 2.29 2.45 9.23
C SER A 149 1.65 3.78 8.83
N PHE A 150 2.34 4.50 7.95
CA PHE A 150 1.86 5.77 7.42
C PHE A 150 1.83 5.68 5.91
N ARG A 151 0.80 6.28 5.30
CA ARG A 151 0.63 6.28 3.85
C ARG A 151 -0.08 7.54 3.37
N LEU A 152 -0.09 7.73 2.06
CA LEU A 152 -0.96 8.73 1.44
C LEU A 152 -2.37 8.15 1.30
N THR A 153 -3.38 8.99 1.54
CA THR A 153 -4.75 8.67 1.15
C THR A 153 -4.83 8.43 -0.37
N PRO A 154 -5.75 7.57 -0.85
CA PRO A 154 -5.91 7.34 -2.29
C PRO A 154 -6.15 8.62 -3.08
N GLN A 155 -6.92 9.56 -2.53
CA GLN A 155 -7.17 10.86 -3.17
C GLN A 155 -5.89 11.69 -3.29
N ARG A 156 -5.12 11.80 -2.20
CA ARG A 156 -3.87 12.55 -2.20
C ARG A 156 -2.86 11.94 -3.16
N ARG A 157 -2.74 10.62 -3.16
CA ARG A 157 -1.90 9.88 -4.09
C ARG A 157 -2.25 10.20 -5.55
N ALA A 158 -3.55 10.12 -5.92
CA ALA A 158 -4.00 10.40 -7.28
C ALA A 158 -3.70 11.86 -7.69
N GLN A 159 -3.87 12.82 -6.79
CA GLN A 159 -3.53 14.23 -7.05
C GLN A 159 -2.02 14.40 -7.33
N GLU A 160 -1.18 13.82 -6.49
CA GLU A 160 0.27 13.90 -6.65
C GLU A 160 0.75 13.18 -7.93
N GLU A 161 0.17 12.03 -8.26
CA GLU A 161 0.46 11.32 -9.51
C GLU A 161 0.10 12.14 -10.75
N GLN A 162 -1.05 12.84 -10.74
CA GLN A 162 -1.41 13.76 -11.83
C GLN A 162 -0.43 14.94 -11.95
N ALA A 163 -0.04 15.52 -10.84
CA ALA A 163 0.94 16.60 -10.82
C ALA A 163 2.31 16.14 -11.38
N LEU A 164 2.75 14.95 -10.99
CA LEU A 164 3.98 14.34 -11.49
C LEU A 164 3.93 14.01 -12.98
N MET A 165 2.80 13.49 -13.49
CA MET A 165 2.62 13.25 -14.92
C MET A 165 2.75 14.56 -15.73
N LYS A 166 2.14 15.64 -15.24
CA LYS A 166 2.25 16.95 -15.88
C LYS A 166 3.69 17.45 -15.88
N ALA A 167 4.37 17.39 -14.72
CA ALA A 167 5.76 17.83 -14.59
C ALA A 167 6.70 16.99 -15.48
N ALA A 168 6.51 15.68 -15.57
CA ALA A 168 7.28 14.81 -16.43
C ALA A 168 7.07 15.13 -17.93
N ALA A 169 5.83 15.44 -18.32
CA ALA A 169 5.52 15.84 -19.70
C ALA A 169 6.17 17.20 -20.06
N GLU A 170 6.16 18.15 -19.12
CA GLU A 170 6.83 19.43 -19.29
C GLU A 170 8.34 19.26 -19.42
N ALA A 171 8.96 18.48 -18.53
CA ALA A 171 10.38 18.15 -18.58
C ALA A 171 10.77 17.42 -19.89
N PHE A 172 9.92 16.52 -20.37
CA PHE A 172 10.12 15.85 -21.66
C PHE A 172 10.10 16.85 -22.83
N ARG A 173 9.11 17.74 -22.87
CA ARG A 173 9.01 18.77 -23.92
C ARG A 173 10.23 19.70 -23.93
N ALA A 174 10.64 20.16 -22.74
CA ALA A 174 11.83 21.03 -22.61
C ALA A 174 13.09 20.29 -23.13
N LYS A 175 13.25 19.03 -22.77
CA LYS A 175 14.37 18.21 -23.20
C LYS A 175 14.34 17.95 -24.72
N ALA A 176 13.15 17.71 -25.29
CA ALA A 176 12.97 17.52 -26.73
C ALA A 176 13.30 18.80 -27.51
N GLN A 177 12.84 19.95 -27.04
CA GLN A 177 13.16 21.24 -27.64
C GLN A 177 14.67 21.54 -27.59
N GLY A 178 15.31 21.29 -26.44
CA GLY A 178 16.76 21.45 -26.29
C GLY A 178 17.55 20.52 -27.23
N ALA A 179 17.10 19.27 -27.37
CA ALA A 179 17.71 18.33 -28.30
C ALA A 179 17.53 18.79 -29.77
N ALA A 180 16.32 19.22 -30.14
CA ALA A 180 16.06 19.74 -31.50
C ALA A 180 16.98 20.91 -31.84
N GLN A 181 17.16 21.85 -30.93
CA GLN A 181 18.05 22.99 -31.10
C GLN A 181 19.54 22.57 -31.20
N ALA A 182 19.95 21.59 -30.37
CA ALA A 182 21.35 21.15 -30.34
C ALA A 182 21.75 20.35 -31.61
N PHE A 183 20.79 19.73 -32.29
CA PHE A 183 21.05 18.93 -33.47
C PHE A 183 20.53 19.58 -34.77
N ASP A 184 20.15 20.86 -34.73
CA ASP A 184 19.64 21.62 -35.89
C ASP A 184 18.42 20.97 -36.58
N PHE A 185 17.46 20.47 -35.80
CA PHE A 185 16.19 19.90 -36.31
C PHE A 185 15.06 20.95 -36.31
#